data_c925f0f113903fe6e007dae0c40d9c35
#
_entry.id   c925f0f113903fe6e007dae0c40d9c35
#
_cell.length_a   1.000
_cell.length_b   1.000
_cell.length_c   1.000
_cell.angle_alpha   90.00
_cell.angle_beta   90.00
_cell.angle_gamma   90.00
#
_symmetry.space_group_name_H-M   'P 1'
#
loop_
_entity.id
_entity.type
_entity.pdbx_description
1 polymer ?
#
loop_
_entity_poly.entity_id
_entity_poly.type
_entity_poly.pdbx_seq_one_letter_code
_entity_poly.pdbx_strand_id
1 'polypeptide(L)'
;MRLLLTCLAAVLLLTSCEREKASKPKDFKTSDRETLLPPADSLEYGKTYLPIYSHIYHVHERRTYDLTVTVSIRNVSLSDTIFIVHGDYYNTKGDKIREYFKKPVYVQPMETIEIVIAEDDSEGGSGANFVFDWAIRDRKNPPLFEAVMISTYGEQGVSFSSRGVRIYE
;
A
#
# COMPACT_ATOMS: atom_id res chain seq x y z
N MET A 1 -8.46 54.49 -21.95
CA MET A 1 -7.40 53.62 -22.49
C MET A 1 -6.55 52.96 -21.40
N ARG A 2 -6.07 53.70 -20.37
CA ARG A 2 -5.28 53.12 -19.25
C ARG A 2 -6.08 52.13 -18.37
N LEU A 3 -7.36 52.42 -18.09
CA LEU A 3 -8.22 51.57 -17.27
C LEU A 3 -8.53 50.22 -17.94
N LEU A 4 -8.70 50.21 -19.27
CA LEU A 4 -8.94 49.00 -20.06
C LEU A 4 -7.72 48.05 -20.08
N LEU A 5 -6.50 48.62 -20.14
CA LEU A 5 -5.26 47.85 -20.09
C LEU A 5 -5.03 47.20 -18.71
N THR A 6 -5.38 47.88 -17.62
CA THR A 6 -5.25 47.34 -16.26
C THR A 6 -6.26 46.19 -16.00
N CYS A 7 -7.48 46.30 -16.50
CA CYS A 7 -8.46 45.21 -16.41
C CYS A 7 -8.05 44.00 -17.25
N LEU A 8 -7.48 44.16 -18.44
CA LEU A 8 -7.01 43.09 -19.28
C LEU A 8 -5.81 42.37 -18.66
N ALA A 9 -4.89 43.08 -18.01
CA ALA A 9 -3.76 42.50 -17.29
C ALA A 9 -4.20 41.71 -16.05
N ALA A 10 -5.25 42.15 -15.33
CA ALA A 10 -5.80 41.42 -14.18
C ALA A 10 -6.51 40.13 -14.58
N VAL A 11 -7.17 40.06 -15.72
CA VAL A 11 -7.83 38.84 -16.23
C VAL A 11 -6.81 37.80 -16.67
N LEU A 12 -5.65 38.20 -17.20
CA LEU A 12 -4.57 37.28 -17.61
C LEU A 12 -3.87 36.61 -16.42
N LEU A 13 -3.93 37.18 -15.23
CA LEU A 13 -3.33 36.59 -14.02
C LEU A 13 -4.22 35.52 -13.36
N LEU A 14 -5.48 35.40 -13.75
CA LEU A 14 -6.43 34.42 -13.18
C LEU A 14 -6.45 33.07 -13.93
N THR A 15 -5.75 32.94 -15.04
CA THR A 15 -5.74 31.71 -15.86
C THR A 15 -4.56 30.76 -15.58
N SER A 16 -3.71 31.06 -14.57
CA SER A 16 -2.49 30.29 -14.31
C SER A 16 -2.63 29.26 -13.18
N CYS A 17 -3.75 28.58 -13.09
CA CYS A 17 -3.83 27.35 -12.31
C CYS A 17 -4.35 26.21 -13.21
N GLU A 18 -3.54 25.81 -14.17
CA GLU A 18 -3.70 24.52 -14.81
C GLU A 18 -3.23 23.48 -13.80
N ARG A 19 -4.19 22.82 -13.16
CA ARG A 19 -3.93 21.70 -12.27
C ARG A 19 -3.33 20.60 -13.15
N GLU A 20 -2.02 20.43 -13.06
CA GLU A 20 -1.32 19.31 -13.70
C GLU A 20 -2.07 18.04 -13.35
N LYS A 21 -2.64 17.37 -14.36
CA LYS A 21 -3.32 16.08 -14.15
C LYS A 21 -2.25 15.13 -13.66
N ALA A 22 -2.26 14.86 -12.35
CA ALA A 22 -1.42 13.81 -11.79
C ALA A 22 -1.59 12.55 -12.66
N SER A 23 -0.50 12.05 -13.21
CA SER A 23 -0.51 10.81 -13.96
C SER A 23 -1.05 9.74 -13.02
N LYS A 24 -2.16 9.07 -13.43
CA LYS A 24 -2.68 7.96 -12.63
C LYS A 24 -1.54 6.97 -12.43
N PRO A 25 -1.27 6.54 -11.18
CA PRO A 25 -0.35 5.44 -10.94
C PRO A 25 -0.74 4.28 -11.85
N LYS A 26 0.23 3.64 -12.48
CA LYS A 26 -0.02 2.48 -13.32
C LYS A 26 -0.57 1.39 -12.41
N ASP A 27 -1.83 0.98 -12.63
CA ASP A 27 -2.45 -0.07 -11.84
C ASP A 27 -1.51 -1.28 -11.79
N PHE A 28 -1.14 -1.68 -10.58
CA PHE A 28 -0.32 -2.87 -10.37
C PHE A 28 -1.16 -4.09 -10.77
N LYS A 29 -0.86 -4.64 -11.95
CA LYS A 29 -1.47 -5.89 -12.40
C LYS A 29 -0.65 -7.05 -11.88
N THR A 30 -1.16 -7.74 -10.88
CA THR A 30 -0.56 -8.98 -10.35
C THR A 30 -0.34 -10.04 -11.44
N SER A 31 -1.25 -10.11 -12.41
CA SER A 31 -1.17 -11.05 -13.54
C SER A 31 0.12 -10.97 -14.36
N ASP A 32 0.71 -9.77 -14.49
CA ASP A 32 1.92 -9.56 -15.30
C ASP A 32 3.18 -10.06 -14.59
N ARG A 33 3.07 -10.50 -13.34
CA ARG A 33 4.16 -10.92 -12.45
C ARG A 33 4.00 -12.33 -11.90
N GLU A 34 2.95 -13.02 -12.31
CA GLU A 34 2.76 -14.42 -11.93
C GLU A 34 3.94 -15.25 -12.42
N THR A 35 4.44 -16.13 -11.57
CA THR A 35 5.58 -16.98 -11.87
C THR A 35 5.48 -18.34 -11.18
N LEU A 36 6.23 -19.30 -11.69
CA LEU A 36 6.48 -20.53 -10.97
C LEU A 36 7.62 -20.34 -10.00
N LEU A 37 7.49 -20.90 -8.79
CA LEU A 37 8.57 -20.87 -7.82
C LEU A 37 9.75 -21.74 -8.31
N PRO A 38 10.99 -21.33 -8.02
CA PRO A 38 12.15 -22.20 -8.13
C PRO A 38 11.99 -23.48 -7.26
N PRO A 39 12.88 -24.51 -7.44
CA PRO A 39 12.84 -25.70 -6.58
C PRO A 39 12.85 -25.33 -5.09
N ALA A 40 11.99 -26.01 -4.31
CA ALA A 40 11.75 -25.66 -2.91
C ALA A 40 13.01 -25.75 -2.02
N ASP A 41 13.93 -26.65 -2.35
CA ASP A 41 15.23 -26.83 -1.67
C ASP A 41 16.18 -25.65 -1.85
N SER A 42 15.96 -24.81 -2.86
CA SER A 42 16.71 -23.58 -3.15
C SER A 42 16.14 -22.32 -2.50
N LEU A 43 15.05 -22.45 -1.74
CA LEU A 43 14.32 -21.32 -1.16
C LEU A 43 14.24 -21.41 0.37
N GLU A 44 14.29 -20.26 1.02
CA GLU A 44 13.79 -20.06 2.37
C GLU A 44 12.40 -19.46 2.29
N TYR A 45 11.47 -20.04 3.04
CA TYR A 45 10.11 -19.57 3.20
C TYR A 45 9.94 -18.79 4.49
N GLY A 46 9.08 -17.78 4.46
CA GLY A 46 8.72 -17.03 5.64
C GLY A 46 7.31 -16.49 5.56
N LYS A 47 6.84 -16.06 6.71
CA LYS A 47 5.50 -15.48 6.88
C LYS A 47 5.61 -14.15 7.64
N THR A 48 4.87 -13.14 7.20
CA THR A 48 4.88 -11.82 7.83
C THR A 48 3.46 -11.36 8.11
N TYR A 49 3.22 -10.95 9.34
CA TYR A 49 2.02 -10.26 9.79
C TYR A 49 2.24 -8.75 9.69
N LEU A 50 1.34 -8.04 9.02
CA LEU A 50 1.38 -6.58 8.87
C LEU A 50 0.08 -5.98 9.40
N PRO A 51 0.08 -5.28 10.56
CA PRO A 51 -1.11 -4.59 11.04
C PRO A 51 -1.42 -3.38 10.17
N ILE A 52 -2.70 -3.19 9.85
CA ILE A 52 -3.22 -2.01 9.18
C ILE A 52 -4.54 -1.57 9.81
N TYR A 53 -5.00 -0.39 9.43
CA TYR A 53 -6.25 0.19 9.94
C TYR A 53 -7.05 0.76 8.77
N SER A 54 -8.27 0.26 8.55
CA SER A 54 -9.20 0.87 7.58
C SER A 54 -9.84 2.14 8.16
N HIS A 55 -9.95 2.21 9.49
CA HIS A 55 -10.36 3.40 10.23
C HIS A 55 -9.74 3.43 11.62
N ILE A 56 -9.67 4.59 12.21
CA ILE A 56 -9.25 4.79 13.61
C ILE A 56 -10.34 5.51 14.38
N TYR A 57 -10.42 5.24 15.69
CA TYR A 57 -11.31 5.98 16.58
C TYR A 57 -10.75 7.36 16.90
N HIS A 58 -11.64 8.34 17.03
CA HIS A 58 -11.28 9.66 17.51
C HIS A 58 -12.37 10.22 18.42
N VAL A 59 -11.99 10.97 19.43
CA VAL A 59 -12.85 11.52 20.48
C VAL A 59 -13.48 10.43 21.37
N HIS A 60 -14.18 9.44 20.80
CA HIS A 60 -14.82 8.33 21.52
C HIS A 60 -15.08 7.14 20.55
N GLU A 61 -15.52 6.00 21.09
CA GLU A 61 -15.70 4.73 20.38
C GLU A 61 -16.78 4.72 19.28
N ARG A 62 -17.59 5.78 19.18
CA ARG A 62 -18.65 5.89 18.17
C ARG A 62 -18.29 6.81 17.01
N ARG A 63 -17.06 7.31 16.97
CA ARG A 63 -16.60 8.22 15.94
C ARG A 63 -15.26 7.75 15.37
N THR A 64 -15.22 7.64 14.05
CA THR A 64 -14.05 7.13 13.34
C THR A 64 -13.61 8.10 12.24
N TYR A 65 -12.33 8.03 11.90
CA TYR A 65 -11.77 8.51 10.64
C TYR A 65 -11.46 7.32 9.76
N ASP A 66 -12.00 7.32 8.54
CA ASP A 66 -11.65 6.35 7.52
C ASP A 66 -10.28 6.69 6.92
N LEU A 67 -9.55 5.68 6.49
CA LEU A 67 -8.16 5.79 6.08
C LEU A 67 -7.92 5.15 4.71
N THR A 68 -7.19 5.85 3.87
CA THR A 68 -6.53 5.21 2.73
C THR A 68 -5.27 4.51 3.23
N VAL A 69 -5.10 3.23 2.89
CA VAL A 69 -3.94 2.44 3.26
C VAL A 69 -3.12 2.12 2.03
N THR A 70 -1.84 2.44 2.06
CA THR A 70 -0.87 1.97 1.07
C THR A 70 0.04 0.93 1.72
N VAL A 71 -0.11 -0.32 1.33
CA VAL A 71 0.78 -1.42 1.72
C VAL A 71 1.90 -1.53 0.71
N SER A 72 3.14 -1.45 1.17
CA SER A 72 4.35 -1.57 0.35
C SER A 72 5.05 -2.88 0.66
N ILE A 73 5.30 -3.69 -0.37
CA ILE A 73 6.06 -4.93 -0.32
C ILE A 73 7.38 -4.67 -1.05
N ARG A 74 8.48 -4.62 -0.31
CA ARG A 74 9.78 -4.17 -0.81
C ARG A 74 10.78 -5.28 -0.88
N ASN A 75 11.41 -5.44 -2.02
CA ASN A 75 12.62 -6.24 -2.14
C ASN A 75 13.83 -5.37 -1.79
N VAL A 76 14.47 -5.67 -0.67
CA VAL A 76 15.64 -4.93 -0.19
C VAL A 76 16.97 -5.55 -0.65
N SER A 77 16.94 -6.63 -1.43
CA SER A 77 18.13 -7.20 -2.05
C SER A 77 18.57 -6.37 -3.25
N LEU A 78 19.88 -6.21 -3.40
CA LEU A 78 20.48 -5.53 -4.55
C LEU A 78 20.58 -6.43 -5.79
N SER A 79 20.50 -7.75 -5.61
CA SER A 79 20.79 -8.73 -6.67
C SER A 79 19.73 -9.81 -6.85
N ASP A 80 19.00 -10.16 -5.79
CA ASP A 80 18.14 -11.33 -5.79
C ASP A 80 16.66 -10.96 -5.90
N THR A 81 15.94 -11.74 -6.70
CA THR A 81 14.49 -11.69 -6.80
C THR A 81 13.85 -12.37 -5.58
N ILE A 82 12.82 -11.77 -5.02
CA ILE A 82 11.97 -12.37 -4.00
C ILE A 82 10.63 -12.81 -4.60
N PHE A 83 9.93 -13.69 -3.92
CA PHE A 83 8.63 -14.20 -4.34
C PHE A 83 7.61 -13.98 -3.24
N ILE A 84 6.45 -13.41 -3.57
CA ILE A 84 5.29 -13.36 -2.69
C ILE A 84 4.38 -14.50 -3.11
N VAL A 85 4.17 -15.43 -2.21
CA VAL A 85 3.42 -16.67 -2.47
C VAL A 85 1.93 -16.47 -2.25
N HIS A 86 1.58 -15.83 -1.12
CA HIS A 86 0.21 -15.45 -0.76
C HIS A 86 0.18 -14.10 -0.10
N GLY A 87 -0.96 -13.43 -0.18
CA GLY A 87 -1.23 -12.19 0.52
C GLY A 87 -2.71 -12.13 0.90
N ASP A 88 -2.99 -12.49 2.15
CA ASP A 88 -4.33 -12.58 2.71
C ASP A 88 -4.64 -11.38 3.58
N TYR A 89 -5.83 -10.80 3.37
CA TYR A 89 -6.34 -9.67 4.13
C TYR A 89 -7.42 -10.12 5.10
N TYR A 90 -7.26 -9.75 6.37
CA TYR A 90 -8.12 -10.14 7.48
C TYR A 90 -8.77 -8.92 8.13
N ASN A 91 -9.99 -9.08 8.60
CA ASN A 91 -10.70 -8.06 9.37
C ASN A 91 -10.31 -8.10 10.87
N THR A 92 -10.85 -7.15 11.64
CA THR A 92 -10.64 -7.06 13.10
C THR A 92 -11.05 -8.33 13.87
N LYS A 93 -11.94 -9.16 13.32
CA LYS A 93 -12.38 -10.43 13.96
C LYS A 93 -11.47 -11.60 13.63
N GLY A 94 -10.52 -11.42 12.71
CA GLY A 94 -9.65 -12.48 12.21
C GLY A 94 -10.25 -13.28 11.05
N ASP A 95 -11.36 -12.83 10.46
CA ASP A 95 -11.90 -13.47 9.27
C ASP A 95 -11.11 -13.01 8.04
N LYS A 96 -10.73 -13.97 7.18
CA LYS A 96 -10.11 -13.65 5.88
C LYS A 96 -11.19 -13.08 4.95
N ILE A 97 -11.03 -11.83 4.55
CA ILE A 97 -12.00 -11.10 3.70
C ILE A 97 -11.54 -10.98 2.25
N ARG A 98 -10.23 -11.04 1.98
CA ARG A 98 -9.70 -10.91 0.62
C ARG A 98 -8.36 -11.63 0.44
N GLU A 99 -8.14 -12.17 -0.75
CA GLU A 99 -6.87 -12.74 -1.19
C GLU A 99 -6.34 -11.92 -2.37
N TYR A 100 -5.12 -11.38 -2.24
CA TYR A 100 -4.51 -10.51 -3.25
C TYR A 100 -3.63 -11.26 -4.25
N PHE A 101 -2.95 -12.34 -3.81
CA PHE A 101 -2.06 -13.12 -4.66
C PHE A 101 -2.53 -14.57 -4.71
N LYS A 102 -3.20 -14.95 -5.82
CA LYS A 102 -3.69 -16.33 -6.04
C LYS A 102 -2.61 -17.26 -6.57
N LYS A 103 -1.55 -16.70 -7.13
CA LYS A 103 -0.36 -17.37 -7.59
C LYS A 103 0.86 -16.59 -7.16
N PRO A 104 2.02 -17.24 -7.02
CA PRO A 104 3.25 -16.55 -6.67
C PRO A 104 3.57 -15.44 -7.67
N VAL A 105 3.97 -14.28 -7.14
CA VAL A 105 4.45 -13.14 -7.93
C VAL A 105 5.90 -12.84 -7.58
N TYR A 106 6.69 -12.43 -8.57
CA TYR A 106 8.05 -12.02 -8.33
C TYR A 106 8.15 -10.52 -8.08
N VAL A 107 9.14 -10.13 -7.28
CA VAL A 107 9.54 -8.73 -7.05
C VAL A 107 11.03 -8.63 -7.32
N GLN A 108 11.42 -7.81 -8.29
CA GLN A 108 12.82 -7.66 -8.72
C GLN A 108 13.67 -6.99 -7.64
N PRO A 109 15.02 -7.07 -7.72
CA PRO A 109 15.90 -6.35 -6.83
C PRO A 109 15.56 -4.87 -6.72
N MET A 110 15.50 -4.34 -5.49
CA MET A 110 15.17 -2.94 -5.16
C MET A 110 13.78 -2.48 -5.59
N GLU A 111 12.94 -3.38 -6.09
CA GLU A 111 11.58 -3.07 -6.50
C GLU A 111 10.62 -3.06 -5.31
N THR A 112 9.59 -2.23 -5.43
CA THR A 112 8.44 -2.19 -4.52
C THR A 112 7.17 -2.45 -5.31
N ILE A 113 6.32 -3.32 -4.80
CA ILE A 113 4.94 -3.49 -5.26
C ILE A 113 3.98 -3.01 -4.17
N GLU A 114 2.81 -2.52 -4.57
CA GLU A 114 1.90 -1.86 -3.65
C GLU A 114 0.48 -2.43 -3.76
N ILE A 115 -0.20 -2.49 -2.61
CA ILE A 115 -1.63 -2.72 -2.50
C ILE A 115 -2.23 -1.47 -1.87
N VAL A 116 -3.30 -0.96 -2.47
CA VAL A 116 -4.02 0.19 -1.94
C VAL A 116 -5.41 -0.26 -1.48
N ILE A 117 -5.73 0.03 -0.21
CA ILE A 117 -7.08 -0.07 0.33
C ILE A 117 -7.67 1.33 0.29
N ALA A 118 -8.76 1.50 -0.41
CA ALA A 118 -9.42 2.79 -0.57
C ALA A 118 -10.04 3.27 0.75
N GLU A 119 -10.20 4.57 0.90
CA GLU A 119 -10.77 5.18 2.12
C GLU A 119 -12.21 4.71 2.39
N ASP A 120 -12.99 4.41 1.35
CA ASP A 120 -14.35 3.90 1.44
C ASP A 120 -14.43 2.37 1.69
N ASP A 121 -13.30 1.66 1.68
CA ASP A 121 -13.21 0.23 2.00
C ASP A 121 -13.00 0.01 3.51
N SER A 122 -14.09 0.00 4.24
CA SER A 122 -14.07 -0.15 5.70
C SER A 122 -14.16 -1.61 6.19
N GLU A 123 -14.16 -2.61 5.30
CA GLU A 123 -14.35 -4.03 5.64
C GLU A 123 -13.33 -4.56 6.68
N GLY A 124 -12.09 -4.07 6.63
CA GLY A 124 -11.03 -4.48 7.54
C GLY A 124 -11.26 -4.05 8.99
N GLY A 125 -11.82 -2.88 9.19
CA GLY A 125 -12.04 -2.32 10.52
C GLY A 125 -10.78 -1.70 11.14
N SER A 126 -10.83 -1.44 12.45
CA SER A 126 -9.75 -0.80 13.21
C SER A 126 -8.63 -1.76 13.64
N GLY A 127 -8.73 -3.03 13.36
CA GLY A 127 -7.73 -4.06 13.69
C GLY A 127 -7.46 -5.00 12.50
N ALA A 128 -7.55 -4.46 11.30
CA ALA A 128 -7.26 -5.21 10.08
C ALA A 128 -5.77 -5.58 9.99
N ASN A 129 -5.48 -6.59 9.20
CA ASN A 129 -4.10 -7.01 8.99
C ASN A 129 -3.94 -7.78 7.68
N PHE A 130 -2.71 -7.82 7.20
CA PHE A 130 -2.27 -8.74 6.17
C PHE A 130 -1.41 -9.84 6.75
N VAL A 131 -1.53 -11.02 6.16
CA VAL A 131 -0.55 -12.11 6.31
C VAL A 131 0.02 -12.39 4.93
N PHE A 132 1.34 -12.26 4.81
CA PHE A 132 2.06 -12.54 3.58
C PHE A 132 2.92 -13.78 3.75
N ASP A 133 2.76 -14.76 2.84
CA ASP A 133 3.72 -15.84 2.65
C ASP A 133 4.70 -15.44 1.55
N TRP A 134 5.99 -15.62 1.81
CA TRP A 134 7.04 -15.24 0.88
C TRP A 134 8.16 -16.27 0.82
N ALA A 135 8.93 -16.23 -0.26
CA ALA A 135 10.08 -17.08 -0.46
C ALA A 135 11.27 -16.29 -1.03
N ILE A 136 12.47 -16.60 -0.59
CA ILE A 136 13.74 -15.94 -0.97
C ILE A 136 14.84 -16.97 -1.18
N ARG A 137 15.84 -16.62 -2.00
CA ARG A 137 17.06 -17.41 -2.15
C ARG A 137 18.12 -17.03 -1.11
N ASP A 138 18.31 -15.72 -0.91
CA ASP A 138 19.28 -15.21 0.06
C ASP A 138 18.63 -14.94 1.42
N ARG A 139 18.96 -15.74 2.40
CA ARG A 139 18.46 -15.66 3.80
C ARG A 139 18.75 -14.33 4.50
N LYS A 140 19.65 -13.51 3.96
CA LYS A 140 20.09 -12.26 4.61
C LYS A 140 19.16 -11.09 4.38
N ASN A 141 18.38 -11.14 3.30
CA ASN A 141 17.57 -10.02 2.85
C ASN A 141 16.07 -10.41 2.72
N PRO A 142 15.37 -10.67 3.84
CA PRO A 142 13.93 -10.92 3.79
C PRO A 142 13.19 -9.68 3.27
N PRO A 143 12.01 -9.86 2.65
CA PRO A 143 11.19 -8.73 2.21
C PRO A 143 10.83 -7.80 3.35
N LEU A 144 10.75 -6.50 3.06
CA LEU A 144 10.25 -5.51 3.99
C LEU A 144 8.79 -5.21 3.64
N PHE A 145 7.92 -5.37 4.63
CA PHE A 145 6.49 -5.05 4.53
C PHE A 145 6.20 -3.82 5.39
N GLU A 146 5.62 -2.81 4.80
CA GLU A 146 5.24 -1.57 5.48
C GLU A 146 3.86 -1.13 5.01
N ALA A 147 3.14 -0.42 5.86
CA ALA A 147 1.91 0.24 5.48
C ALA A 147 1.92 1.70 5.95
N VAL A 148 1.42 2.58 5.10
CA VAL A 148 1.15 3.98 5.42
C VAL A 148 -0.35 4.18 5.37
N MET A 149 -0.92 4.67 6.47
CA MET A 149 -2.32 5.04 6.59
C MET A 149 -2.45 6.55 6.62
N ILE A 150 -3.34 7.10 5.79
CA ILE A 150 -3.59 8.54 5.72
C ILE A 150 -5.09 8.82 5.73
N SER A 151 -5.48 9.92 6.34
CA SER A 151 -6.78 10.57 6.15
C SER A 151 -6.59 12.06 5.99
N THR A 152 -7.35 12.64 5.06
CA THR A 152 -7.35 14.10 4.82
C THR A 152 -8.72 14.70 5.17
N TYR A 153 -9.48 14.04 6.04
CA TYR A 153 -10.81 14.48 6.43
C TYR A 153 -10.75 15.74 7.30
N GLY A 154 -11.48 16.77 6.89
CA GLY A 154 -11.50 18.07 7.55
C GLY A 154 -10.26 18.91 7.23
N GLU A 155 -9.90 19.84 8.14
CA GLU A 155 -8.76 20.74 7.98
C GLU A 155 -7.44 20.16 8.49
N GLN A 156 -7.48 18.99 9.12
CA GLN A 156 -6.33 18.32 9.72
C GLN A 156 -6.11 16.95 9.07
N GLY A 157 -4.93 16.73 8.53
CA GLY A 157 -4.51 15.42 8.04
C GLY A 157 -3.96 14.55 9.18
N VAL A 158 -4.24 13.25 9.09
CA VAL A 158 -3.63 12.21 9.93
C VAL A 158 -2.80 11.30 9.06
N SER A 159 -1.59 10.97 9.50
CA SER A 159 -0.73 10.01 8.83
C SER A 159 0.09 9.25 9.85
N PHE A 160 0.16 7.93 9.69
CA PHE A 160 1.02 7.05 10.47
C PHE A 160 1.37 5.80 9.66
N SER A 161 2.36 5.04 10.13
CA SER A 161 2.82 3.84 9.46
C SER A 161 2.89 2.66 10.41
N SER A 162 2.84 1.48 9.84
CA SER A 162 3.12 0.22 10.52
C SER A 162 4.17 -0.58 9.75
N ARG A 163 4.83 -1.51 10.44
CA ARG A 163 5.82 -2.40 9.87
C ARG A 163 5.46 -3.85 10.16
N GLY A 164 5.65 -4.70 9.18
CA GLY A 164 5.42 -6.13 9.28
C GLY A 164 6.40 -6.81 10.24
N VAL A 165 5.89 -7.83 10.92
CA VAL A 165 6.66 -8.67 11.84
C VAL A 165 6.67 -10.09 11.30
N ARG A 166 7.85 -10.70 11.19
CA ARG A 166 7.96 -12.12 10.83
C ARG A 166 7.28 -12.95 11.91
N ILE A 167 6.45 -13.89 11.49
CA ILE A 167 5.81 -14.87 12.38
C ILE A 167 6.32 -16.27 12.04
N TYR A 168 6.34 -17.14 13.05
CA TYR A 168 6.82 -18.53 12.95
C TYR A 168 5.66 -19.45 13.33
N GLU A 169 5.47 -20.50 12.56
CA GLU A 169 4.51 -21.58 12.83
C GLU A 169 5.26 -22.86 13.21
#